data_e72a3be949f76f5248b9c85bebfbf0c8
#
_entry.id   e72a3be949f76f5248b9c85bebfbf0c8
#
_cell.length_a   1.000
_cell.length_b   1.000
_cell.length_c   1.000
_cell.angle_alpha   90.00
_cell.angle_beta   90.00
_cell.angle_gamma   90.00
#
_symmetry.space_group_name_H-M   'P 1'
#
loop_
_entity.id
_entity.type
_entity.pdbx_description
1 polymer ?
#
loop_
_entity_poly.entity_id
_entity_poly.type
_entity_poly.pdbx_seq_one_letter_code
_entity_poly.pdbx_strand_id
1 'polypeptide(L)'
;MATIGASDIPVYAAPARRFHWIMAALVLLQIPIGFYMVYRGDEMPGVNDKGEAVKGVFNGINDNGLTDTIFSSHKVIGLVLFALILMRLAYRLMNGAPKSDPSVPAAMTGISHGVHWLIYLLLIAIPIGGYIGISYGGYLDVFGIHLPAVTAKDDKMAEMFFGYHGLAAEVLLALASLHIGAALFHKFVRKDRVVERMLPKKNRIA
;
A
#
# COMPACT_ATOMS: atom_id res chain seq x y z
N MET A 1 37.76 -13.29 -17.85
CA MET A 1 36.51 -12.79 -17.23
C MET A 1 36.83 -12.46 -15.78
N ALA A 2 36.83 -11.17 -15.41
CA ALA A 2 37.07 -10.80 -14.03
C ALA A 2 35.86 -11.23 -13.18
N THR A 3 36.07 -12.07 -12.18
CA THR A 3 35.06 -12.40 -11.17
C THR A 3 34.73 -11.14 -10.38
N ILE A 4 33.54 -10.58 -10.58
CA ILE A 4 33.02 -9.47 -9.76
C ILE A 4 32.98 -9.99 -8.33
N GLY A 5 33.82 -9.42 -7.46
CA GLY A 5 33.90 -9.81 -6.06
C GLY A 5 32.58 -9.56 -5.34
N ALA A 6 32.31 -10.32 -4.30
CA ALA A 6 31.07 -10.24 -3.50
C ALA A 6 30.80 -8.85 -2.88
N SER A 7 31.80 -7.94 -2.89
CA SER A 7 31.76 -6.57 -2.37
C SER A 7 31.17 -5.52 -3.34
N ASP A 8 31.07 -5.83 -4.64
CA ASP A 8 30.91 -4.80 -5.68
C ASP A 8 29.48 -4.59 -6.19
N ILE A 9 28.49 -5.33 -5.69
CA ILE A 9 27.10 -5.12 -6.09
C ILE A 9 26.49 -3.95 -5.31
N PRO A 10 26.07 -2.87 -6.00
CA PRO A 10 25.52 -1.70 -5.35
C PRO A 10 24.23 -2.06 -4.58
N VAL A 11 24.18 -1.77 -3.29
CA VAL A 11 23.00 -1.95 -2.43
C VAL A 11 22.24 -0.65 -2.28
N TYR A 12 20.94 -0.74 -2.01
CA TYR A 12 20.14 0.45 -1.70
C TYR A 12 20.60 1.11 -0.41
N ALA A 13 20.56 2.43 -0.36
CA ALA A 13 20.88 3.20 0.84
C ALA A 13 19.94 2.84 2.00
N ALA A 14 20.43 2.97 3.23
CA ALA A 14 19.67 2.58 4.42
C ALA A 14 18.28 3.24 4.52
N PRO A 15 18.07 4.55 4.21
CA PRO A 15 16.75 5.15 4.21
C PRO A 15 15.81 4.47 3.20
N ALA A 16 16.25 4.20 1.97
CA ALA A 16 15.43 3.57 0.94
C ALA A 16 14.95 2.17 1.38
N ARG A 17 15.81 1.39 2.06
CA ARG A 17 15.48 0.07 2.61
C ARG A 17 14.49 0.17 3.77
N ARG A 18 14.69 1.13 4.70
CA ARG A 18 13.78 1.35 5.84
C ARG A 18 12.38 1.72 5.34
N PHE A 19 12.26 2.70 4.45
CA PHE A 19 10.97 3.04 3.83
C PHE A 19 10.30 1.83 3.19
N HIS A 20 11.06 1.03 2.43
CA HIS A 20 10.50 -0.15 1.79
C HIS A 20 9.88 -1.12 2.78
N TRP A 21 10.63 -1.54 3.81
CA TRP A 21 10.17 -2.56 4.75
C TRP A 21 9.04 -2.06 5.66
N ILE A 22 9.08 -0.80 6.09
CA ILE A 22 7.98 -0.20 6.86
C ILE A 22 6.70 -0.17 6.01
N MET A 23 6.81 0.32 4.77
CA MET A 23 5.65 0.37 3.87
C MET A 23 5.15 -1.02 3.51
N ALA A 24 6.02 -1.99 3.26
CA ALA A 24 5.63 -3.38 2.99
C ALA A 24 4.82 -3.97 4.15
N ALA A 25 5.27 -3.77 5.39
CA ALA A 25 4.53 -4.23 6.57
C ALA A 25 3.15 -3.56 6.69
N LEU A 26 3.09 -2.23 6.48
CA LEU A 26 1.83 -1.49 6.54
C LEU A 26 0.87 -1.88 5.41
N VAL A 27 1.35 -2.11 4.18
CA VAL A 27 0.52 -2.57 3.06
C VAL A 27 -0.02 -3.98 3.33
N LEU A 28 0.82 -4.90 3.82
CA LEU A 28 0.39 -6.25 4.18
C LEU A 28 -0.63 -6.27 5.33
N LEU A 29 -0.63 -5.27 6.20
CA LEU A 29 -1.65 -5.07 7.22
C LEU A 29 -2.93 -4.43 6.64
N GLN A 30 -2.77 -3.42 5.79
CA GLN A 30 -3.86 -2.60 5.27
C GLN A 30 -4.80 -3.36 4.32
N ILE A 31 -4.26 -4.25 3.48
CA ILE A 31 -5.05 -5.03 2.53
C ILE A 31 -6.04 -5.95 3.24
N PRO A 32 -5.65 -6.82 4.19
CA PRO A 32 -6.60 -7.64 4.96
C PRO A 32 -7.65 -6.81 5.72
N ILE A 33 -7.25 -5.67 6.29
CA ILE A 33 -8.20 -4.77 6.96
C ILE A 33 -9.25 -4.27 5.96
N GLY A 34 -8.85 -3.86 4.75
CA GLY A 34 -9.78 -3.42 3.70
C GLY A 34 -10.77 -4.52 3.29
N PHE A 35 -10.31 -5.75 3.08
CA PHE A 35 -11.20 -6.89 2.79
C PHE A 35 -12.14 -7.20 3.96
N TYR A 36 -11.66 -7.13 5.19
CA TYR A 36 -12.50 -7.32 6.36
C TYR A 36 -13.57 -6.22 6.47
N MET A 37 -13.27 -4.97 6.10
CA MET A 37 -14.25 -3.88 6.05
C MET A 37 -15.38 -4.18 5.05
N VAL A 38 -15.06 -4.67 3.84
CA VAL A 38 -16.06 -5.07 2.84
C VAL A 38 -16.93 -6.21 3.38
N TYR A 39 -16.31 -7.27 3.92
CA TYR A 39 -17.02 -8.39 4.54
C TYR A 39 -17.98 -7.92 5.64
N ARG A 40 -17.53 -7.04 6.55
CA ARG A 40 -18.38 -6.51 7.63
C ARG A 40 -19.54 -5.67 7.08
N GLY A 41 -19.33 -4.89 6.03
CA GLY A 41 -20.39 -4.10 5.42
C GLY A 41 -21.48 -4.95 4.75
N ASP A 42 -21.12 -6.13 4.24
CA ASP A 42 -22.07 -7.07 3.64
C ASP A 42 -22.85 -7.89 4.67
N GLU A 43 -22.19 -8.35 5.74
CA GLU A 43 -22.76 -9.21 6.77
C GLU A 43 -23.54 -8.43 7.85
N MET A 44 -23.11 -7.22 8.16
CA MET A 44 -23.70 -6.36 9.18
C MET A 44 -24.00 -4.98 8.60
N PRO A 45 -25.08 -4.86 7.81
CA PRO A 45 -25.46 -3.56 7.24
C PRO A 45 -25.78 -2.58 8.38
N GLY A 46 -25.34 -1.34 8.21
CA GLY A 46 -25.76 -0.25 9.06
C GLY A 46 -27.16 0.25 8.73
N VAL A 47 -27.55 1.37 9.29
CA VAL A 47 -28.84 2.03 9.03
C VAL A 47 -28.64 3.35 8.30
N ASN A 48 -29.53 3.65 7.35
CA ASN A 48 -29.59 4.96 6.70
C ASN A 48 -30.28 6.00 7.62
N ASP A 49 -30.40 7.22 7.13
CA ASP A 49 -31.05 8.34 7.85
C ASP A 49 -32.53 8.07 8.19
N LYS A 50 -33.15 7.06 7.57
CA LYS A 50 -34.53 6.62 7.82
C LYS A 50 -34.63 5.45 8.79
N GLY A 51 -33.48 4.93 9.29
CA GLY A 51 -33.42 3.76 10.17
C GLY A 51 -33.57 2.42 9.44
N GLU A 52 -33.49 2.40 8.11
CA GLU A 52 -33.57 1.18 7.30
C GLU A 52 -32.20 0.53 7.19
N ALA A 53 -32.13 -0.80 7.30
CA ALA A 53 -30.88 -1.56 7.12
C ALA A 53 -30.39 -1.45 5.66
N VAL A 54 -29.17 -0.97 5.46
CA VAL A 54 -28.56 -0.75 4.13
C VAL A 54 -27.16 -1.32 4.10
N LYS A 55 -26.86 -2.15 3.09
CA LYS A 55 -25.50 -2.67 2.85
C LYS A 55 -24.55 -1.53 2.47
N GLY A 56 -23.31 -1.62 2.95
CA GLY A 56 -22.29 -0.61 2.70
C GLY A 56 -22.42 0.65 3.56
N VAL A 57 -23.43 0.75 4.41
CA VAL A 57 -23.58 1.77 5.44
C VAL A 57 -23.10 1.19 6.78
N PHE A 58 -22.19 1.86 7.45
CA PHE A 58 -21.53 1.35 8.64
C PHE A 58 -21.98 2.04 9.94
N ASN A 59 -22.98 2.90 9.86
CA ASN A 59 -23.56 3.59 11.02
C ASN A 59 -24.56 2.67 11.74
N GLY A 60 -24.53 2.68 13.06
CA GLY A 60 -25.49 1.93 13.89
C GLY A 60 -25.24 0.43 14.00
N ILE A 61 -24.05 -0.05 13.57
CA ILE A 61 -23.63 -1.45 13.85
C ILE A 61 -23.33 -1.58 15.33
N ASN A 62 -24.07 -2.45 16.02
CA ASN A 62 -23.89 -2.71 17.45
C ASN A 62 -22.84 -3.81 17.66
N ASP A 63 -21.55 -3.43 17.66
CA ASP A 63 -20.41 -4.33 17.86
C ASP A 63 -19.36 -3.80 18.85
N ASN A 64 -19.82 -3.02 19.82
CA ASN A 64 -18.95 -2.39 20.83
C ASN A 64 -17.86 -1.47 20.24
N GLY A 65 -18.12 -0.84 19.11
CA GLY A 65 -17.19 0.08 18.44
C GLY A 65 -16.07 -0.59 17.64
N LEU A 66 -16.13 -1.91 17.44
CA LEU A 66 -15.11 -2.64 16.68
C LEU A 66 -15.05 -2.17 15.22
N THR A 67 -16.20 -2.03 14.57
CA THR A 67 -16.28 -1.54 13.19
C THR A 67 -15.69 -0.13 13.08
N ASP A 68 -16.06 0.81 13.93
CA ASP A 68 -15.53 2.17 13.94
C ASP A 68 -14.01 2.19 14.15
N THR A 69 -13.50 1.33 15.05
CA THR A 69 -12.07 1.19 15.30
C THR A 69 -11.32 0.70 14.06
N ILE A 70 -11.87 -0.29 13.34
CA ILE A 70 -11.26 -0.85 12.14
C ILE A 70 -11.25 0.18 11.01
N PHE A 71 -12.36 0.88 10.78
CA PHE A 71 -12.45 1.94 9.77
C PHE A 71 -11.52 3.11 10.06
N SER A 72 -11.47 3.57 11.31
CA SER A 72 -10.56 4.63 11.74
C SER A 72 -9.10 4.21 11.58
N SER A 73 -8.76 2.96 11.96
CA SER A 73 -7.42 2.39 11.77
C SER A 73 -7.02 2.33 10.30
N HIS A 74 -7.94 1.88 9.42
CA HIS A 74 -7.71 1.86 7.98
C HIS A 74 -7.39 3.26 7.42
N LYS A 75 -8.18 4.26 7.80
CA LYS A 75 -7.96 5.66 7.38
C LYS A 75 -6.61 6.19 7.86
N VAL A 76 -6.25 5.98 9.13
CA VAL A 76 -4.96 6.44 9.69
C VAL A 76 -3.79 5.77 9.00
N ILE A 77 -3.82 4.43 8.87
CA ILE A 77 -2.74 3.70 8.20
C ILE A 77 -2.63 4.15 6.73
N GLY A 78 -3.76 4.38 6.05
CA GLY A 78 -3.80 4.90 4.68
C GLY A 78 -3.12 6.27 4.55
N LEU A 79 -3.41 7.21 5.46
CA LEU A 79 -2.75 8.53 5.49
C LEU A 79 -1.26 8.43 5.81
N VAL A 80 -0.87 7.56 6.73
CA VAL A 80 0.56 7.30 7.04
C VAL A 80 1.27 6.71 5.83
N LEU A 81 0.67 5.73 5.16
CA LEU A 81 1.21 5.15 3.92
C LEU A 81 1.36 6.21 2.83
N PHE A 82 0.37 7.10 2.67
CA PHE A 82 0.44 8.19 1.71
C PHE A 82 1.63 9.13 1.99
N ALA A 83 1.84 9.53 3.23
CA ALA A 83 3.00 10.33 3.61
C ALA A 83 4.32 9.59 3.34
N LEU A 84 4.40 8.31 3.72
CA LEU A 84 5.60 7.50 3.53
C LEU A 84 5.94 7.28 2.06
N ILE A 85 4.93 7.08 1.17
CA ILE A 85 5.19 6.90 -0.26
C ILE A 85 5.70 8.18 -0.90
N LEU A 86 5.15 9.35 -0.52
CA LEU A 86 5.65 10.64 -1.01
C LEU A 86 7.09 10.88 -0.57
N MET A 87 7.41 10.64 0.70
CA MET A 87 8.79 10.73 1.21
C MET A 87 9.74 9.76 0.50
N ARG A 88 9.30 8.52 0.28
CA ARG A 88 10.08 7.52 -0.43
C ARG A 88 10.31 7.91 -1.90
N LEU A 89 9.29 8.42 -2.57
CA LEU A 89 9.38 8.89 -3.95
C LEU A 89 10.32 10.08 -4.05
N ALA A 90 10.17 11.08 -3.19
CA ALA A 90 11.06 12.23 -3.13
C ALA A 90 12.52 11.78 -2.91
N TYR A 91 12.77 10.89 -1.94
CA TYR A 91 14.10 10.33 -1.71
C TYR A 91 14.68 9.65 -2.95
N ARG A 92 13.84 8.86 -3.67
CA ARG A 92 14.25 8.16 -4.89
C ARG A 92 14.58 9.12 -6.04
N LEU A 93 13.81 10.19 -6.20
CA LEU A 93 14.04 11.20 -7.25
C LEU A 93 15.31 12.01 -6.97
N MET A 94 15.58 12.32 -5.72
CA MET A 94 16.76 13.10 -5.32
C MET A 94 18.07 12.28 -5.35
N ASN A 95 18.01 11.01 -4.96
CA ASN A 95 19.22 10.17 -4.77
C ASN A 95 19.38 9.06 -5.82
N GLY A 96 18.39 8.87 -6.69
CA GLY A 96 18.37 7.80 -7.67
C GLY A 96 18.20 6.41 -7.06
N ALA A 97 18.39 5.40 -7.89
CA ALA A 97 18.45 3.99 -7.50
C ALA A 97 19.80 3.41 -7.94
N PRO A 98 20.35 2.43 -7.20
CA PRO A 98 21.59 1.78 -7.62
C PRO A 98 21.38 1.05 -8.96
N LYS A 99 22.42 0.96 -9.76
CA LYS A 99 22.41 0.25 -11.05
C LYS A 99 21.84 -1.16 -10.88
N SER A 100 21.11 -1.64 -11.86
CA SER A 100 20.57 -3.00 -11.88
C SER A 100 21.71 -4.03 -11.79
N ASP A 101 21.38 -5.20 -11.25
CA ASP A 101 22.34 -6.30 -11.17
C ASP A 101 22.63 -6.82 -12.58
N PRO A 102 23.91 -6.86 -13.02
CA PRO A 102 24.27 -7.30 -14.37
C PRO A 102 23.93 -8.77 -14.65
N SER A 103 23.74 -9.59 -13.61
CA SER A 103 23.34 -11.00 -13.75
C SER A 103 21.87 -11.18 -14.14
N VAL A 104 21.06 -10.11 -14.05
CA VAL A 104 19.64 -10.13 -14.41
C VAL A 104 19.45 -9.73 -15.87
N PRO A 105 18.75 -10.54 -16.70
CA PRO A 105 18.47 -10.20 -18.09
C PRO A 105 17.77 -8.85 -18.25
N ALA A 106 18.10 -8.12 -19.30
CA ALA A 106 17.56 -6.76 -19.55
C ALA A 106 16.02 -6.74 -19.62
N ALA A 107 15.40 -7.77 -20.21
CA ALA A 107 13.94 -7.90 -20.24
C ALA A 107 13.32 -7.99 -18.85
N MET A 108 13.89 -8.80 -17.95
CA MET A 108 13.41 -8.92 -16.56
C MET A 108 13.61 -7.59 -15.80
N THR A 109 14.72 -6.91 -16.05
CA THR A 109 14.98 -5.58 -15.46
C THR A 109 13.92 -4.56 -15.92
N GLY A 110 13.58 -4.55 -17.21
CA GLY A 110 12.54 -3.67 -17.76
C GLY A 110 11.16 -3.93 -17.15
N ILE A 111 10.74 -5.19 -17.09
CA ILE A 111 9.48 -5.59 -16.42
C ILE A 111 9.48 -5.16 -14.97
N SER A 112 10.58 -5.43 -14.24
CA SER A 112 10.72 -5.03 -12.83
C SER A 112 10.54 -3.52 -12.66
N HIS A 113 11.13 -2.70 -13.52
CA HIS A 113 10.95 -1.24 -13.47
C HIS A 113 9.49 -0.85 -13.69
N GLY A 114 8.81 -1.43 -14.68
CA GLY A 114 7.40 -1.19 -14.95
C GLY A 114 6.52 -1.52 -13.75
N VAL A 115 6.69 -2.71 -13.17
CA VAL A 115 5.95 -3.15 -11.97
C VAL A 115 6.19 -2.20 -10.78
N HIS A 116 7.43 -1.78 -10.53
CA HIS A 116 7.71 -0.85 -9.44
C HIS A 116 7.03 0.51 -9.65
N TRP A 117 7.08 1.08 -10.86
CA TRP A 117 6.42 2.36 -11.12
C TRP A 117 4.91 2.28 -11.00
N LEU A 118 4.31 1.15 -11.43
CA LEU A 118 2.88 0.92 -11.28
C LEU A 118 2.47 0.78 -9.81
N ILE A 119 3.28 0.08 -8.99
CA ILE A 119 3.08 0.01 -7.55
C ILE A 119 3.17 1.42 -6.92
N TYR A 120 4.14 2.27 -7.32
CA TYR A 120 4.23 3.65 -6.85
C TYR A 120 2.96 4.45 -7.18
N LEU A 121 2.50 4.34 -8.43
CA LEU A 121 1.28 5.01 -8.88
C LEU A 121 0.07 4.61 -8.04
N LEU A 122 -0.13 3.30 -7.83
CA LEU A 122 -1.26 2.79 -7.05
C LEU A 122 -1.17 3.17 -5.58
N LEU A 123 0.01 3.12 -4.96
CA LEU A 123 0.21 3.53 -3.57
C LEU A 123 -0.05 5.02 -3.34
N ILE A 124 -0.03 5.85 -4.40
CA ILE A 124 -0.43 7.27 -4.35
C ILE A 124 -1.93 7.41 -4.66
N ALA A 125 -2.42 6.75 -5.69
CA ALA A 125 -3.79 6.92 -6.17
C ALA A 125 -4.83 6.34 -5.18
N ILE A 126 -4.54 5.18 -4.57
CA ILE A 126 -5.46 4.50 -3.65
C ILE A 126 -5.84 5.39 -2.44
N PRO A 127 -4.91 5.94 -1.64
CA PRO A 127 -5.27 6.79 -0.51
C PRO A 127 -5.94 8.11 -0.94
N ILE A 128 -5.58 8.67 -2.08
CA ILE A 128 -6.27 9.85 -2.64
C ILE A 128 -7.72 9.50 -2.96
N GLY A 129 -7.96 8.40 -3.70
CA GLY A 129 -9.32 7.95 -4.03
C GLY A 129 -10.14 7.63 -2.80
N GLY A 130 -9.55 6.96 -1.80
CA GLY A 130 -10.19 6.69 -0.52
C GLY A 130 -10.57 7.97 0.24
N TYR A 131 -9.66 8.96 0.30
CA TYR A 131 -9.93 10.24 0.96
C TYR A 131 -11.06 11.04 0.28
N ILE A 132 -11.05 11.08 -1.05
CA ILE A 132 -12.12 11.71 -1.83
C ILE A 132 -13.45 10.98 -1.57
N GLY A 133 -13.44 9.64 -1.53
CA GLY A 133 -14.62 8.82 -1.24
C GLY A 133 -15.22 9.12 0.14
N ILE A 134 -14.39 9.16 1.21
CA ILE A 134 -14.88 9.50 2.55
C ILE A 134 -15.35 10.96 2.65
N SER A 135 -14.78 11.87 1.87
CA SER A 135 -15.19 13.26 1.82
C SER A 135 -16.58 13.41 1.18
N TYR A 136 -16.84 12.73 0.06
CA TYR A 136 -18.16 12.70 -0.57
C TYR A 136 -19.21 12.00 0.32
N GLY A 137 -18.86 10.93 1.03
CA GLY A 137 -19.75 10.19 1.91
C GLY A 137 -19.99 10.86 3.26
N GLY A 138 -19.17 11.87 3.63
CA GLY A 138 -19.23 12.49 4.96
C GLY A 138 -18.66 11.62 6.08
N TYR A 139 -17.82 10.60 5.77
CA TYR A 139 -17.23 9.65 6.74
C TYR A 139 -15.87 10.13 7.26
N LEU A 140 -15.80 11.41 7.69
CA LEU A 140 -14.54 12.10 7.98
C LEU A 140 -14.06 11.92 9.44
N ASP A 141 -14.84 11.26 10.29
CA ASP A 141 -14.44 11.03 11.68
C ASP A 141 -13.43 9.89 11.79
N VAL A 142 -12.37 10.14 12.54
CA VAL A 142 -11.26 9.22 12.78
C VAL A 142 -10.84 9.31 14.23
N PHE A 143 -11.18 8.34 15.06
CA PHE A 143 -10.88 8.34 16.49
C PHE A 143 -11.29 9.63 17.21
N GLY A 144 -12.46 10.20 16.86
CA GLY A 144 -12.97 11.45 17.43
C GLY A 144 -12.36 12.74 16.86
N ILE A 145 -11.48 12.62 15.85
CA ILE A 145 -10.93 13.77 15.11
C ILE A 145 -11.70 13.88 13.80
N HIS A 146 -12.28 15.03 13.52
CA HIS A 146 -12.94 15.31 12.24
C HIS A 146 -11.93 15.81 11.20
N LEU A 147 -11.76 15.04 10.12
CA LEU A 147 -10.89 15.42 9.00
C LEU A 147 -11.56 16.49 8.11
N PRO A 148 -10.79 17.37 7.45
CA PRO A 148 -11.37 18.38 6.57
C PRO A 148 -12.03 17.76 5.34
N ALA A 149 -13.23 18.23 4.99
CA ALA A 149 -13.87 17.87 3.74
C ALA A 149 -13.19 18.58 2.56
N VAL A 150 -12.96 17.85 1.46
CA VAL A 150 -12.42 18.40 0.20
C VAL A 150 -13.48 18.44 -0.90
N THR A 151 -14.68 17.89 -0.63
CA THR A 151 -15.83 17.85 -1.54
C THR A 151 -17.11 18.15 -0.77
N ALA A 152 -18.19 18.55 -1.46
CA ALA A 152 -19.54 18.52 -0.91
C ALA A 152 -20.04 17.07 -0.85
N LYS A 153 -21.02 16.78 0.05
CA LYS A 153 -21.59 15.43 0.19
C LYS A 153 -22.34 15.03 -1.08
N ASP A 154 -22.04 13.84 -1.60
CA ASP A 154 -22.67 13.21 -2.74
C ASP A 154 -22.48 11.68 -2.63
N ASP A 155 -23.52 10.96 -2.26
CA ASP A 155 -23.45 9.53 -1.98
C ASP A 155 -23.14 8.71 -3.25
N LYS A 156 -23.60 9.15 -4.45
CA LYS A 156 -23.29 8.49 -5.72
C LYS A 156 -21.79 8.62 -6.08
N MET A 157 -21.22 9.80 -5.86
CA MET A 157 -19.79 10.00 -6.05
C MET A 157 -18.97 9.22 -5.03
N ALA A 158 -19.43 9.15 -3.77
CA ALA A 158 -18.78 8.33 -2.74
C ALA A 158 -18.70 6.86 -3.16
N GLU A 159 -19.82 6.27 -3.60
CA GLU A 159 -19.88 4.89 -4.09
C GLU A 159 -18.90 4.65 -5.25
N MET A 160 -18.88 5.55 -6.23
CA MET A 160 -17.98 5.47 -7.37
C MET A 160 -16.50 5.48 -6.94
N PHE A 161 -16.09 6.40 -6.04
CA PHE A 161 -14.72 6.47 -5.56
C PHE A 161 -14.32 5.29 -4.70
N PHE A 162 -15.24 4.74 -3.88
CA PHE A 162 -14.98 3.50 -3.14
C PHE A 162 -14.84 2.31 -4.07
N GLY A 163 -15.62 2.23 -5.15
CA GLY A 163 -15.46 1.22 -6.19
C GLY A 163 -14.07 1.27 -6.85
N TYR A 164 -13.61 2.45 -7.25
CA TYR A 164 -12.26 2.64 -7.81
C TYR A 164 -11.15 2.34 -6.78
N HIS A 165 -11.34 2.74 -5.53
CA HIS A 165 -10.40 2.45 -4.44
C HIS A 165 -10.26 0.93 -4.24
N GLY A 166 -11.37 0.19 -4.18
CA GLY A 166 -11.40 -1.26 -4.07
C GLY A 166 -10.70 -1.94 -5.25
N LEU A 167 -11.10 -1.60 -6.48
CA LEU A 167 -10.48 -2.15 -7.69
C LEU A 167 -8.96 -1.88 -7.74
N ALA A 168 -8.54 -0.66 -7.42
CA ALA A 168 -7.11 -0.31 -7.38
C ALA A 168 -6.35 -1.10 -6.29
N ALA A 169 -6.99 -1.37 -5.15
CA ALA A 169 -6.41 -2.20 -4.09
C ALA A 169 -6.25 -3.67 -4.52
N GLU A 170 -7.21 -4.24 -5.28
CA GLU A 170 -7.10 -5.57 -5.87
C GLU A 170 -5.95 -5.66 -6.88
N VAL A 171 -5.82 -4.66 -7.75
CA VAL A 171 -4.69 -4.56 -8.71
C VAL A 171 -3.37 -4.44 -7.95
N LEU A 172 -3.32 -3.64 -6.88
CA LEU A 172 -2.12 -3.55 -6.03
C LEU A 172 -1.79 -4.89 -5.38
N LEU A 173 -2.77 -5.64 -4.89
CA LEU A 173 -2.57 -6.96 -4.31
C LEU A 173 -1.97 -7.93 -5.34
N ALA A 174 -2.49 -7.95 -6.57
CA ALA A 174 -1.95 -8.78 -7.65
C ALA A 174 -0.50 -8.42 -7.98
N LEU A 175 -0.19 -7.11 -8.10
CA LEU A 175 1.17 -6.64 -8.36
C LEU A 175 2.13 -6.88 -7.20
N ALA A 176 1.67 -6.70 -5.96
CA ALA A 176 2.47 -7.01 -4.77
C ALA A 176 2.77 -8.50 -4.67
N SER A 177 1.79 -9.36 -4.98
CA SER A 177 1.99 -10.82 -5.04
C SER A 177 3.01 -11.21 -6.11
N LEU A 178 2.92 -10.62 -7.30
CA LEU A 178 3.90 -10.81 -8.37
C LEU A 178 5.29 -10.33 -7.95
N HIS A 179 5.38 -9.15 -7.31
CA HIS A 179 6.64 -8.59 -6.81
C HIS A 179 7.28 -9.49 -5.76
N ILE A 180 6.50 -9.98 -4.79
CA ILE A 180 6.98 -10.91 -3.76
C ILE A 180 7.39 -12.25 -4.40
N GLY A 181 6.56 -12.78 -5.30
CA GLY A 181 6.86 -14.01 -6.04
C GLY A 181 8.16 -13.91 -6.83
N ALA A 182 8.39 -12.79 -7.53
CA ALA A 182 9.64 -12.52 -8.24
C ALA A 182 10.84 -12.44 -7.27
N ALA A 183 10.69 -11.81 -6.12
CA ALA A 183 11.75 -11.76 -5.10
C ALA A 183 12.10 -13.16 -4.58
N LEU A 184 11.09 -14.00 -4.30
CA LEU A 184 11.29 -15.41 -3.89
C LEU A 184 11.95 -16.23 -5.01
N PHE A 185 11.55 -16.04 -6.27
CA PHE A 185 12.18 -16.67 -7.42
C PHE A 185 13.66 -16.29 -7.54
N HIS A 186 14.00 -15.02 -7.42
CA HIS A 186 15.39 -14.57 -7.39
C HIS A 186 16.17 -15.20 -6.23
N LYS A 187 15.57 -15.27 -5.04
CA LYS A 187 16.24 -15.80 -3.83
C LYS A 187 16.47 -17.32 -3.89
N PHE A 188 15.46 -18.10 -4.27
CA PHE A 188 15.47 -19.55 -4.12
C PHE A 188 15.80 -20.30 -5.41
N VAL A 189 15.38 -19.80 -6.57
CA VAL A 189 15.57 -20.46 -7.88
C VAL A 189 16.82 -19.93 -8.57
N ARG A 190 16.89 -18.62 -8.82
CA ARG A 190 18.05 -18.00 -9.46
C ARG A 190 19.27 -17.93 -8.54
N LYS A 191 19.04 -17.82 -7.24
CA LYS A 191 20.08 -17.69 -6.19
C LYS A 191 21.01 -16.52 -6.46
N ASP A 192 20.46 -15.45 -7.08
CA ASP A 192 21.15 -14.18 -7.30
C ASP A 192 21.00 -13.23 -6.10
N ARG A 193 21.57 -12.05 -6.17
CA ARG A 193 21.68 -11.13 -5.03
C ARG A 193 20.63 -10.01 -5.02
N VAL A 194 19.60 -10.09 -5.88
CA VAL A 194 18.58 -9.02 -6.03
C VAL A 194 17.91 -8.71 -4.68
N VAL A 195 17.49 -9.73 -3.93
CA VAL A 195 16.83 -9.57 -2.63
C VAL A 195 17.79 -9.00 -1.58
N GLU A 196 19.04 -9.44 -1.58
CA GLU A 196 20.06 -9.02 -0.61
C GLU A 196 20.38 -7.53 -0.68
N ARG A 197 20.15 -6.90 -1.84
CA ARG A 197 20.31 -5.45 -2.03
C ARG A 197 19.32 -4.62 -1.19
N MET A 198 18.18 -5.23 -0.80
CA MET A 198 17.12 -4.61 0.01
C MET A 198 17.14 -5.05 1.47
N LEU A 199 17.87 -6.12 1.81
CA LEU A 199 17.99 -6.56 3.20
C LEU A 199 18.90 -5.62 4.02
N PRO A 200 18.64 -5.50 5.35
CA PRO A 200 19.57 -4.82 6.25
C PRO A 200 20.95 -5.47 6.15
N LYS A 201 22.03 -4.66 6.10
CA LYS A 201 23.37 -5.23 6.25
C LYS A 201 23.44 -5.87 7.64
N LYS A 202 23.69 -7.19 7.72
CA LYS A 202 24.17 -7.79 8.95
C LYS A 202 25.44 -7.00 9.33
N ASN A 203 25.48 -6.43 10.53
CA ASN A 203 26.73 -5.96 11.10
C ASN A 203 27.66 -7.17 11.09
N ARG A 204 28.61 -7.19 10.19
CA ARG A 204 29.77 -8.07 10.34
C ARG A 204 30.52 -7.50 11.54
N ILE A 205 30.29 -8.09 12.71
CA ILE A 205 31.23 -7.96 13.81
C ILE A 205 32.51 -8.60 13.27
N ALA A 206 33.51 -7.76 13.10
CA ALA A 206 34.85 -8.18 12.69
C ALA A 206 35.45 -9.10 13.75
#